data_282b67e3b23fa2acfc793f765f49a399
#
_entry.id   282b67e3b23fa2acfc793f765f49a399
#
_cell.length_a   1.000
_cell.length_b   1.000
_cell.length_c   1.000
_cell.angle_alpha   90.00
_cell.angle_beta   90.00
_cell.angle_gamma   90.00
#
_symmetry.space_group_name_H-M   'P 1'
#
loop_
_entity.id
_entity.type
_entity.pdbx_description
1 polymer ?
#
loop_
_entity_poly.entity_id
_entity_poly.type
_entity_poly.pdbx_seq_one_letter_code
_entity_poly.pdbx_strand_id
1 'polypeptide(L)'
;MQSKDRWDLTINTELESALTDMARVDESDYSFLSCYLDARAGKQACKAFLNQKAAAIRASLRGIRRFDFENALGMIHRALDDSWHPEARGLAIFARGLAGGRHLTVLHFAAALDNRLVLYRVPELLPLVALLQREPAFTLLMAKGKQLLLTEVELGSVTPQVWVN
;
A
#
# COMPACT_ATOMS: atom_id res chain seq x y z
N MET A 1 -27.50 1.77 14.47
CA MET A 1 -26.87 0.66 13.75
C MET A 1 -25.68 1.25 12.99
N GLN A 2 -24.50 1.24 13.61
CA GLN A 2 -23.29 1.81 13.03
C GLN A 2 -22.83 0.87 11.91
N SER A 3 -22.73 1.42 10.70
CA SER A 3 -22.14 0.71 9.55
C SER A 3 -20.69 0.36 9.87
N LYS A 4 -20.41 -0.92 10.03
CA LYS A 4 -19.13 -1.49 10.43
C LYS A 4 -18.20 -1.76 9.22
N ASP A 5 -18.57 -1.23 8.04
CA ASP A 5 -17.91 -1.51 6.76
C ASP A 5 -17.35 -0.24 6.11
N ARG A 6 -16.79 0.67 6.91
CA ARG A 6 -15.99 1.76 6.36
C ARG A 6 -14.57 1.25 6.21
N TRP A 7 -14.27 0.77 5.02
CA TRP A 7 -12.92 0.42 4.63
C TRP A 7 -12.08 1.69 4.57
N ASP A 8 -11.10 1.79 5.44
CA ASP A 8 -10.19 2.93 5.47
C ASP A 8 -9.17 2.76 4.34
N LEU A 9 -9.42 3.43 3.22
CA LEU A 9 -8.36 3.66 2.24
C LEU A 9 -7.33 4.60 2.86
N THR A 10 -6.07 4.37 2.55
CA THR A 10 -4.98 5.20 3.07
C THR A 10 -5.14 6.64 2.60
N ILE A 11 -5.23 7.55 3.54
CA ILE A 11 -5.27 9.00 3.33
C ILE A 11 -3.87 9.62 3.47
N ASN A 12 -3.70 10.88 3.06
CA ASN A 12 -2.39 11.56 3.07
C ASN A 12 -1.70 11.52 4.42
N THR A 13 -2.43 11.82 5.51
CA THR A 13 -1.86 11.86 6.86
C THR A 13 -1.35 10.48 7.31
N GLU A 14 -2.10 9.43 7.01
CA GLU A 14 -1.67 8.05 7.30
C GLU A 14 -0.47 7.64 6.45
N LEU A 15 -0.47 8.05 5.17
CA LEU A 15 0.65 7.79 4.28
C LEU A 15 1.91 8.51 4.74
N GLU A 16 1.83 9.79 5.11
CA GLU A 16 2.97 10.56 5.64
C GLU A 16 3.51 9.95 6.92
N SER A 17 2.64 9.51 7.83
CA SER A 17 3.03 8.79 9.05
C SER A 17 3.74 7.47 8.70
N ALA A 18 3.17 6.66 7.84
CA ALA A 18 3.74 5.39 7.40
C ALA A 18 5.10 5.59 6.70
N LEU A 19 5.23 6.60 5.84
CA LEU A 19 6.49 6.96 5.19
C LEU A 19 7.55 7.37 6.21
N THR A 20 7.17 8.18 7.20
CA THR A 20 8.07 8.63 8.26
C THR A 20 8.58 7.46 9.10
N ASP A 21 7.69 6.54 9.47
CA ASP A 21 8.05 5.36 10.26
C ASP A 21 8.95 4.40 9.45
N MET A 22 8.63 4.18 8.19
CA MET A 22 9.45 3.33 7.30
C MET A 22 10.80 3.96 6.96
N ALA A 23 10.88 5.30 6.84
CA ALA A 23 12.13 6.00 6.58
C ALA A 23 13.10 5.97 7.78
N ARG A 24 12.59 5.71 8.99
CA ARG A 24 13.40 5.57 10.22
C ARG A 24 13.89 4.15 10.46
N VAL A 25 13.50 3.22 9.60
CA VAL A 25 13.96 1.82 9.74
C VAL A 25 15.46 1.76 9.47
N ASP A 26 16.21 1.28 10.45
CA ASP A 26 17.63 1.09 10.32
C ASP A 26 17.99 0.08 9.22
N GLU A 27 19.05 0.39 8.47
CA GLU A 27 19.63 -0.59 7.56
C GLU A 27 20.05 -1.83 8.36
N SER A 28 19.63 -2.97 7.91
CA SER A 28 20.07 -4.24 8.45
C SER A 28 20.60 -5.14 7.32
N ASP A 29 21.33 -6.19 7.68
CA ASP A 29 21.73 -7.20 6.72
C ASP A 29 20.56 -7.99 6.12
N TYR A 30 19.38 -7.82 6.71
CA TYR A 30 18.13 -8.45 6.29
C TYR A 30 17.28 -7.50 5.46
N SER A 31 16.75 -8.03 4.37
CA SER A 31 16.13 -7.24 3.33
C SER A 31 14.65 -6.98 3.59
N PHE A 32 14.19 -5.78 3.18
CA PHE A 32 12.78 -5.48 3.01
C PHE A 32 12.29 -5.93 1.63
N LEU A 33 11.16 -6.58 1.61
CA LEU A 33 10.40 -6.87 0.40
C LEU A 33 9.32 -5.80 0.25
N SER A 34 9.49 -4.93 -0.75
CA SER A 34 8.53 -3.87 -1.10
C SER A 34 7.73 -4.32 -2.31
N CYS A 35 6.42 -4.41 -2.13
CA CYS A 35 5.47 -4.90 -3.13
C CYS A 35 4.45 -3.81 -3.44
N TYR A 36 4.34 -3.44 -4.71
CA TYR A 36 3.32 -2.53 -5.25
C TYR A 36 2.49 -3.27 -6.27
N LEU A 37 1.18 -3.11 -6.23
CA LEU A 37 0.25 -3.85 -7.06
C LEU A 37 -0.84 -2.94 -7.64
N ASP A 38 -1.12 -3.11 -8.92
CA ASP A 38 -2.32 -2.58 -9.55
C ASP A 38 -3.51 -3.48 -9.20
N ALA A 39 -4.28 -3.07 -8.21
CA ALA A 39 -5.42 -3.86 -7.72
C ALA A 39 -6.59 -3.89 -8.70
N ARG A 40 -6.63 -3.01 -9.72
CA ARG A 40 -7.68 -2.99 -10.76
C ARG A 40 -7.70 -4.28 -11.58
N ALA A 41 -6.56 -4.94 -11.72
CA ALA A 41 -6.46 -6.23 -12.41
C ALA A 41 -7.05 -7.40 -11.61
N GLY A 42 -7.41 -7.17 -10.34
CA GLY A 42 -7.98 -8.16 -9.44
C GLY A 42 -6.95 -8.98 -8.67
N LYS A 43 -7.40 -9.58 -7.57
CA LYS A 43 -6.56 -10.33 -6.63
C LYS A 43 -5.74 -11.44 -7.28
N GLN A 44 -6.33 -12.19 -8.23
CA GLN A 44 -5.65 -13.30 -8.88
C GLN A 44 -4.51 -12.83 -9.79
N ALA A 45 -4.70 -11.72 -10.52
CA ALA A 45 -3.66 -11.13 -11.33
C ALA A 45 -2.50 -10.61 -10.47
N CYS A 46 -2.80 -9.98 -9.33
CA CYS A 46 -1.80 -9.56 -8.34
C CYS A 46 -0.98 -10.75 -7.83
N LYS A 47 -1.62 -11.86 -7.48
CA LYS A 47 -0.92 -13.09 -7.05
C LYS A 47 -0.06 -13.68 -8.17
N ALA A 48 -0.55 -13.71 -9.40
CA ALA A 48 0.22 -14.22 -10.54
C ALA A 48 1.49 -13.39 -10.78
N PHE A 49 1.35 -12.05 -10.78
CA PHE A 49 2.49 -11.13 -10.87
C PHE A 49 3.50 -11.37 -9.74
N LEU A 50 3.03 -11.45 -8.49
CA LEU A 50 3.86 -11.68 -7.32
C LEU A 50 4.66 -12.97 -7.43
N ASN A 51 4.01 -14.08 -7.80
CA ASN A 51 4.65 -15.38 -7.99
C ASN A 51 5.72 -15.35 -9.09
N GLN A 52 5.42 -14.70 -10.23
CA GLN A 52 6.36 -14.57 -11.34
C GLN A 52 7.62 -13.78 -10.92
N LYS A 53 7.45 -12.62 -10.27
CA LYS A 53 8.58 -11.79 -9.84
C LYS A 53 9.36 -12.43 -8.71
N ALA A 54 8.68 -13.06 -7.76
CA ALA A 54 9.32 -13.78 -6.66
C ALA A 54 10.21 -14.92 -7.15
N ALA A 55 9.82 -15.64 -8.20
CA ALA A 55 10.64 -16.70 -8.78
C ALA A 55 12.01 -16.19 -9.26
N ALA A 56 12.04 -15.02 -9.90
CA ALA A 56 13.28 -14.39 -10.37
C ALA A 56 14.19 -13.98 -9.20
N ILE A 57 13.64 -13.35 -8.16
CA ILE A 57 14.38 -12.95 -6.95
C ILE A 57 14.92 -14.20 -6.23
N ARG A 58 14.07 -15.20 -6.02
CA ARG A 58 14.40 -16.47 -5.37
C ARG A 58 15.59 -17.18 -6.00
N ALA A 59 15.71 -17.14 -7.32
CA ALA A 59 16.80 -17.77 -8.05
C ALA A 59 18.19 -17.22 -7.68
N SER A 60 18.27 -15.94 -7.28
CA SER A 60 19.51 -15.26 -6.89
C SER A 60 19.87 -15.42 -5.42
N LEU A 61 18.94 -15.89 -4.58
CA LEU A 61 19.11 -15.97 -3.12
C LEU A 61 19.55 -17.35 -2.65
N ARG A 62 20.37 -17.39 -1.59
CA ARG A 62 20.84 -18.61 -0.93
C ARG A 62 20.83 -18.46 0.60
N GLY A 63 20.79 -19.59 1.31
CA GLY A 63 20.91 -19.65 2.77
C GLY A 63 19.86 -18.82 3.50
N ILE A 64 20.32 -18.11 4.53
CA ILE A 64 19.44 -17.31 5.41
C ILE A 64 18.69 -16.21 4.66
N ARG A 65 19.29 -15.59 3.63
CA ARG A 65 18.63 -14.56 2.83
C ARG A 65 17.42 -15.12 2.06
N ARG A 66 17.53 -16.34 1.54
CA ARG A 66 16.41 -17.01 0.89
C ARG A 66 15.32 -17.35 1.89
N PHE A 67 15.68 -17.87 3.06
CA PHE A 67 14.74 -18.17 4.12
C PHE A 67 13.96 -16.93 4.55
N ASP A 68 14.65 -15.81 4.79
CA ASP A 68 14.03 -14.55 5.20
C ASP A 68 13.11 -13.97 4.12
N PHE A 69 13.54 -14.06 2.85
CA PHE A 69 12.71 -13.68 1.71
C PHE A 69 11.42 -14.51 1.63
N GLU A 70 11.48 -15.83 1.79
CA GLU A 70 10.28 -16.68 1.76
C GLU A 70 9.33 -16.37 2.93
N ASN A 71 9.86 -16.02 4.10
CA ASN A 71 9.03 -15.55 5.22
C ASN A 71 8.31 -14.24 4.88
N ALA A 72 9.03 -13.24 4.36
CA ALA A 72 8.46 -11.96 3.95
C ALA A 72 7.41 -12.14 2.83
N LEU A 73 7.73 -12.96 1.83
CA LEU A 73 6.81 -13.28 0.73
C LEU A 73 5.53 -13.97 1.25
N GLY A 74 5.66 -14.92 2.17
CA GLY A 74 4.52 -15.57 2.81
C GLY A 74 3.64 -14.61 3.60
N MET A 75 4.23 -13.56 4.21
CA MET A 75 3.46 -12.49 4.86
C MET A 75 2.68 -11.67 3.85
N ILE A 76 3.27 -11.33 2.70
CA ILE A 76 2.58 -10.59 1.62
C ILE A 76 1.43 -11.43 1.05
N HIS A 77 1.61 -12.72 0.80
CA HIS A 77 0.52 -13.58 0.33
C HIS A 77 -0.65 -13.64 1.30
N ARG A 78 -0.38 -13.78 2.59
CA ARG A 78 -1.43 -13.75 3.63
C ARG A 78 -2.12 -12.40 3.68
N ALA A 79 -1.37 -11.30 3.64
CA ALA A 79 -1.96 -9.96 3.60
C ALA A 79 -2.88 -9.76 2.40
N LEU A 80 -2.51 -10.28 1.21
CA LEU A 80 -3.39 -10.27 0.03
C LEU A 80 -4.67 -11.08 0.23
N ASP A 81 -4.61 -12.18 0.99
CA ASP A 81 -5.80 -12.99 1.25
C ASP A 81 -6.71 -12.38 2.29
N ASP A 82 -6.14 -11.88 3.38
CA ASP A 82 -6.85 -11.44 4.57
C ASP A 82 -7.32 -9.98 4.47
N SER A 83 -6.57 -9.12 3.75
CA SER A 83 -6.79 -7.67 3.70
C SER A 83 -7.17 -7.18 2.30
N TRP A 84 -7.65 -8.05 1.39
CA TRP A 84 -8.06 -7.63 0.06
C TRP A 84 -9.26 -6.69 0.11
N HIS A 85 -9.10 -5.50 -0.47
CA HIS A 85 -10.16 -4.49 -0.54
C HIS A 85 -10.66 -4.34 -1.99
N PRO A 86 -11.93 -4.63 -2.28
CA PRO A 86 -12.45 -4.64 -3.65
C PRO A 86 -12.47 -3.27 -4.32
N GLU A 87 -12.53 -2.19 -3.54
CA GLU A 87 -12.53 -0.81 -4.05
C GLU A 87 -11.12 -0.23 -4.19
N ALA A 88 -10.10 -0.87 -3.63
CA ALA A 88 -8.72 -0.43 -3.78
C ALA A 88 -8.29 -0.56 -5.26
N ARG A 89 -7.63 0.48 -5.76
CA ARG A 89 -7.05 0.52 -7.11
C ARG A 89 -5.54 0.31 -7.08
N GLY A 90 -4.92 0.60 -5.95
CA GLY A 90 -3.51 0.36 -5.69
C GLY A 90 -3.30 -0.26 -4.31
N LEU A 91 -2.26 -1.08 -4.18
CA LEU A 91 -1.87 -1.72 -2.94
C LEU A 91 -0.36 -1.66 -2.78
N ALA A 92 0.11 -1.19 -1.62
CA ALA A 92 1.51 -1.25 -1.25
C ALA A 92 1.68 -2.11 0.01
N ILE A 93 2.59 -3.08 -0.04
CA ILE A 93 2.89 -3.98 1.07
C ILE A 93 4.39 -3.99 1.31
N PHE A 94 4.79 -3.73 2.54
CA PHE A 94 6.18 -3.77 2.98
C PHE A 94 6.34 -4.87 4.02
N ALA A 95 7.20 -5.84 3.72
CA ALA A 95 7.42 -6.97 4.61
C ALA A 95 8.91 -7.20 4.85
N ARG A 96 9.27 -7.56 6.08
CA ARG A 96 10.57 -8.08 6.45
C ARG A 96 10.38 -9.34 7.27
N GLY A 97 11.18 -10.37 6.99
CA GLY A 97 11.09 -11.67 7.65
C GLY A 97 11.58 -11.65 9.09
N LEU A 98 11.58 -12.81 9.72
CA LEU A 98 11.86 -12.95 11.15
C LEU A 98 13.28 -12.58 11.53
N ALA A 99 14.25 -12.88 10.68
CA ALA A 99 15.68 -12.71 10.98
C ALA A 99 16.09 -11.24 11.13
N GLY A 100 15.44 -10.32 10.37
CA GLY A 100 15.69 -8.88 10.42
C GLY A 100 14.77 -8.09 11.36
N GLY A 101 13.96 -8.79 12.18
CA GLY A 101 12.88 -8.18 12.95
C GLY A 101 11.61 -8.06 12.10
N ARG A 102 10.62 -8.87 12.41
CA ARG A 102 9.36 -8.97 11.65
C ARG A 102 8.70 -7.61 11.47
N HIS A 103 8.41 -7.27 10.23
CA HIS A 103 7.68 -6.06 9.86
C HIS A 103 6.64 -6.38 8.78
N LEU A 104 5.45 -5.80 8.90
CA LEU A 104 4.41 -5.86 7.87
C LEU A 104 3.60 -4.57 7.92
N THR A 105 3.60 -3.84 6.81
CA THR A 105 2.72 -2.67 6.60
C THR A 105 1.94 -2.89 5.31
N VAL A 106 0.63 -2.65 5.34
CA VAL A 106 -0.29 -2.79 4.20
C VAL A 106 -1.03 -1.48 4.03
N LEU A 107 -0.93 -0.88 2.84
CA LEU A 107 -1.56 0.39 2.50
C LEU A 107 -2.45 0.20 1.26
N HIS A 108 -3.70 0.67 1.34
CA HIS A 108 -4.68 0.58 0.27
C HIS A 108 -4.98 1.97 -0.30
N PHE A 109 -4.96 2.10 -1.62
CA PHE A 109 -5.14 3.38 -2.30
C PHE A 109 -6.32 3.34 -3.27
N ALA A 110 -7.08 4.44 -3.34
CA ALA A 110 -8.04 4.67 -4.41
C ALA A 110 -7.35 5.03 -5.75
N ALA A 111 -6.08 5.44 -5.70
CA ALA A 111 -5.23 5.65 -6.87
C ALA A 111 -4.53 4.36 -7.30
N ALA A 112 -4.30 4.20 -8.62
CA ALA A 112 -3.59 3.03 -9.13
C ALA A 112 -2.08 3.14 -8.88
N LEU A 113 -1.46 2.00 -8.58
CA LEU A 113 -0.01 1.83 -8.48
C LEU A 113 0.49 0.89 -9.57
N ASP A 114 1.71 1.10 -10.04
CA ASP A 114 2.34 0.18 -10.97
C ASP A 114 2.84 -1.08 -10.26
N ASN A 115 2.67 -2.21 -10.91
CA ASN A 115 3.12 -3.50 -10.38
C ASN A 115 4.64 -3.54 -10.22
N ARG A 116 5.12 -3.73 -8.99
CA ARG A 116 6.55 -3.76 -8.66
C ARG A 116 6.82 -4.66 -7.45
N LEU A 117 7.87 -5.45 -7.52
CA LEU A 117 8.39 -6.24 -6.39
C LEU A 117 9.90 -6.08 -6.35
N VAL A 118 10.40 -5.55 -5.24
CA VAL A 118 11.84 -5.31 -5.04
C VAL A 118 12.28 -5.74 -3.65
N LEU A 119 13.52 -6.18 -3.58
CA LEU A 119 14.18 -6.62 -2.36
C LEU A 119 15.40 -5.73 -2.09
N TYR A 120 15.33 -4.88 -1.06
CA TYR A 120 16.41 -3.98 -0.64
C TYR A 120 16.64 -4.05 0.87
N ARG A 121 17.73 -3.45 1.36
CA ARG A 121 18.03 -3.36 2.80
C ARG A 121 17.04 -2.46 3.56
N VAL A 122 16.41 -1.53 2.85
CA VAL A 122 15.41 -0.59 3.36
C VAL A 122 14.15 -0.65 2.50
N PRO A 123 12.98 -0.20 3.00
CA PRO A 123 11.78 -0.09 2.20
C PRO A 123 11.99 0.83 0.99
N GLU A 124 11.50 0.44 -0.18
CA GLU A 124 11.50 1.32 -1.34
C GLU A 124 10.28 2.24 -1.27
N LEU A 125 10.48 3.52 -1.00
CA LEU A 125 9.39 4.48 -0.77
C LEU A 125 9.12 5.41 -1.95
N LEU A 126 9.98 5.44 -2.97
CA LEU A 126 9.86 6.35 -4.11
C LEU A 126 8.50 6.29 -4.82
N PRO A 127 7.87 5.12 -5.07
CA PRO A 127 6.56 5.07 -5.69
C PRO A 127 5.46 5.77 -4.87
N LEU A 128 5.54 5.75 -3.53
CA LEU A 128 4.58 6.43 -2.66
C LEU A 128 4.82 7.94 -2.63
N VAL A 129 6.06 8.38 -2.63
CA VAL A 129 6.40 9.81 -2.76
C VAL A 129 5.90 10.36 -4.09
N ALA A 130 6.09 9.61 -5.19
CA ALA A 130 5.57 9.99 -6.50
C ALA A 130 4.03 10.02 -6.53
N LEU A 131 3.36 9.13 -5.81
CA LEU A 131 1.91 9.14 -5.66
C LEU A 131 1.42 10.41 -4.97
N LEU A 132 2.03 10.80 -3.84
CA LEU A 132 1.70 12.04 -3.13
C LEU A 132 1.85 13.29 -4.02
N GLN A 133 2.86 13.31 -4.88
CA GLN A 133 3.07 14.44 -5.81
C GLN A 133 2.07 14.46 -6.96
N ARG A 134 1.63 13.30 -7.43
CA ARG A 134 0.72 13.15 -8.56
C ARG A 134 -0.75 13.35 -8.19
N GLU A 135 -1.12 12.95 -6.98
CA GLU A 135 -2.49 12.97 -6.45
C GLU A 135 -2.60 13.94 -5.27
N PRO A 136 -2.44 15.27 -5.47
CA PRO A 136 -2.54 16.23 -4.38
C PRO A 136 -3.95 16.24 -3.82
N ALA A 137 -4.05 16.48 -2.52
CA ALA A 137 -5.34 16.70 -1.87
C ALA A 137 -6.01 17.97 -2.41
N PHE A 138 -7.33 17.92 -2.63
CA PHE A 138 -8.12 19.09 -3.01
C PHE A 138 -9.52 19.04 -2.41
N THR A 139 -10.12 20.21 -2.24
CA THR A 139 -11.49 20.33 -1.78
C THR A 139 -12.42 20.65 -2.94
N LEU A 140 -13.43 19.82 -3.14
CA LEU A 140 -14.49 20.06 -4.10
C LEU A 140 -15.65 20.78 -3.41
N LEU A 141 -16.01 21.96 -3.93
CA LEU A 141 -17.15 22.72 -3.50
C LEU A 141 -18.27 22.64 -4.54
N MET A 142 -19.42 22.09 -4.16
CA MET A 142 -20.60 22.07 -5.02
C MET A 142 -21.71 22.90 -4.37
N ALA A 143 -22.34 23.79 -5.16
CA ALA A 143 -23.45 24.62 -4.74
C ALA A 143 -24.76 24.16 -5.40
N LYS A 144 -25.83 23.98 -4.61
CA LYS A 144 -27.17 23.68 -5.12
C LYS A 144 -28.22 24.51 -4.36
N GLY A 145 -28.72 25.53 -4.99
CA GLY A 145 -29.66 26.47 -4.35
C GLY A 145 -28.97 27.22 -3.21
N LYS A 146 -29.48 27.05 -1.97
CA LYS A 146 -28.90 27.64 -0.75
C LYS A 146 -27.99 26.65 0.01
N GLN A 147 -27.74 25.49 -0.53
CA GLN A 147 -26.93 24.46 0.10
C GLN A 147 -25.53 24.38 -0.55
N LEU A 148 -24.53 24.19 0.27
CA LEU A 148 -23.14 23.95 -0.12
C LEU A 148 -22.72 22.55 0.31
N LEU A 149 -22.11 21.81 -0.61
CA LEU A 149 -21.48 20.53 -0.33
C LEU A 149 -19.96 20.72 -0.40
N LEU A 150 -19.32 20.44 0.71
CA LEU A 150 -17.86 20.38 0.81
C LEU A 150 -17.44 18.90 0.81
N THR A 151 -16.50 18.56 -0.04
CA THR A 151 -15.98 17.22 -0.16
C THR A 151 -14.45 17.32 -0.29
N GLU A 152 -13.73 16.70 0.60
CA GLU A 152 -12.27 16.56 0.48
C GLU A 152 -11.94 15.31 -0.32
N VAL A 153 -11.00 15.43 -1.23
CA VAL A 153 -10.50 14.33 -2.05
C VAL A 153 -9.00 14.21 -1.79
N GLU A 154 -8.58 13.05 -1.28
CA GLU A 154 -7.18 12.73 -0.98
C GLU A 154 -6.80 11.38 -1.58
N LEU A 155 -5.69 11.33 -2.32
CA LEU A 155 -5.18 10.10 -2.97
C LEU A 155 -6.25 9.32 -3.75
N GLY A 156 -7.20 10.06 -4.38
CA GLY A 156 -8.32 9.48 -5.11
C GLY A 156 -9.47 8.99 -4.21
N SER A 157 -9.36 9.10 -2.90
CA SER A 157 -10.42 8.81 -1.93
C SER A 157 -11.25 10.07 -1.64
N VAL A 158 -12.56 9.89 -1.44
CA VAL A 158 -13.51 10.96 -1.14
C VAL A 158 -13.92 10.88 0.32
N THR A 159 -13.62 11.93 1.10
CA THR A 159 -14.10 12.02 2.48
C THR A 159 -15.61 12.25 2.55
N PRO A 160 -16.27 11.90 3.67
CA PRO A 160 -17.71 12.06 3.79
C PRO A 160 -18.17 13.49 3.56
N GLN A 161 -19.25 13.61 2.82
CA GLN A 161 -19.87 14.85 2.42
C GLN A 161 -20.55 15.54 3.61
N VAL A 162 -20.30 16.82 3.79
CA VAL A 162 -20.99 17.66 4.77
C VAL A 162 -21.82 18.71 4.03
N TRP A 163 -23.14 18.66 4.20
CA TRP A 163 -24.03 19.71 3.72
C TRP A 163 -24.06 20.87 4.72
N VAL A 164 -23.74 22.05 4.25
CA VAL A 164 -23.81 23.29 5.04
C VAL A 164 -24.97 24.12 4.50
N ASN A 165 -25.88 24.51 5.40
CA ASN A 165 -27.02 25.39 5.09
C ASN A 165 -26.66 26.85 5.28
#